data_191f5fcebbc899b9ab1fcd33f120e3fe
#
_entry.id   191f5fcebbc899b9ab1fcd33f120e3fe
#
_cell.length_a   1.000
_cell.length_b   1.000
_cell.length_c   1.000
_cell.angle_alpha   90.00
_cell.angle_beta   90.00
_cell.angle_gamma   90.00
#
_symmetry.space_group_name_H-M   'P 1'
#
loop_
_entity.id
_entity.type
_entity.pdbx_description
1 polymer ?
#
loop_
_entity_poly.entity_id
_entity_poly.type
_entity_poly.pdbx_seq_one_letter_code
_entity_poly.pdbx_strand_id
1 'polypeptide(L)'
;LGFLHGGTSEPLQTAANPYIAILGPEHSAPVRLNLAQALNSLGGTIAPWVAGAFILTSKLTDPAIVAKESPAAQHAYQLTITNTVRMPYIVIAFGLVILGIAIMLTHLPHITATQEFRPGREGDALLNRSIWSYRHTVLGALGIFLYVGTEVGLATQMVLYFSDSLHGGLNALSIPVAEKLVLYYWLGALIGRLLGSWIMTRFNAGKLLGIFGLIAASLVVVSIFSH
;
A
#
# COMPACT_ATOMS: atom_id res chain seq x y z
N LEU A 1 13.09 1.12 -13.97
CA LEU A 1 12.72 2.22 -13.05
C LEU A 1 11.72 1.77 -11.96
N GLY A 2 10.81 0.82 -12.24
CA GLY A 2 9.87 0.28 -11.25
C GLY A 2 10.53 -0.44 -10.07
N PHE A 3 11.70 -1.05 -10.27
CA PHE A 3 12.44 -1.77 -9.23
C PHE A 3 13.01 -0.86 -8.13
N LEU A 4 13.31 0.39 -8.45
CA LEU A 4 13.85 1.36 -7.49
C LEU A 4 12.75 2.00 -6.62
N HIS A 5 11.49 2.00 -7.06
CA HIS A 5 10.37 2.57 -6.29
C HIS A 5 9.89 1.63 -5.17
N GLY A 6 9.90 0.32 -5.39
CA GLY A 6 9.58 -0.66 -4.34
C GLY A 6 10.62 -0.73 -3.23
N GLY A 7 11.90 -0.46 -3.56
CA GLY A 7 13.00 -0.65 -2.63
C GLY A 7 13.13 0.39 -1.49
N THR A 8 12.47 1.54 -1.57
CA THR A 8 12.61 2.62 -0.58
C THR A 8 11.48 2.67 0.44
N SER A 9 10.28 2.21 0.11
CA SER A 9 9.14 2.19 1.02
C SER A 9 9.18 1.01 2.00
N GLU A 10 9.70 -0.13 1.57
CA GLU A 10 9.77 -1.35 2.38
C GLU A 10 10.63 -1.20 3.66
N PRO A 11 11.86 -0.64 3.61
CA PRO A 11 12.66 -0.41 4.82
C PRO A 11 11.98 0.55 5.80
N LEU A 12 11.27 1.58 5.30
CA LEU A 12 10.56 2.53 6.14
C LEU A 12 9.39 1.85 6.87
N GLN A 13 8.60 1.02 6.18
CA GLN A 13 7.50 0.28 6.80
C GLN A 13 8.01 -0.77 7.78
N THR A 14 9.12 -1.44 7.47
CA THR A 14 9.75 -2.43 8.35
C THR A 14 10.23 -1.80 9.67
N ALA A 15 10.66 -0.55 9.65
CA ALA A 15 11.03 0.19 10.86
C ALA A 15 9.81 0.80 11.57
N ALA A 16 8.90 1.43 10.83
CA ALA A 16 7.78 2.19 11.39
C ALA A 16 6.71 1.30 12.03
N ASN A 17 6.37 0.16 11.44
CA ASN A 17 5.30 -0.70 11.93
C ASN A 17 5.59 -1.29 13.33
N PRO A 18 6.75 -1.91 13.60
CA PRO A 18 7.10 -2.34 14.95
C PRO A 18 7.14 -1.18 15.94
N TYR A 19 7.69 -0.03 15.52
CA TYR A 19 7.77 1.15 16.38
C TYR A 19 6.38 1.62 16.81
N ILE A 20 5.43 1.76 15.88
CA ILE A 20 4.03 2.12 16.17
C ILE A 20 3.37 1.09 17.11
N ALA A 21 3.67 -0.20 16.93
CA ALA A 21 3.11 -1.26 17.75
C ALA A 21 3.51 -1.15 19.23
N ILE A 22 4.72 -0.69 19.53
CA ILE A 22 5.28 -0.62 20.89
C ILE A 22 5.13 0.75 21.56
N LEU A 23 4.71 1.79 20.85
CA LEU A 23 4.52 3.16 21.37
C LEU A 23 3.34 3.32 22.34
N GLY A 24 2.74 2.27 22.82
CA GLY A 24 1.61 2.36 23.76
C GLY A 24 1.18 0.99 24.28
N PRO A 25 0.06 0.92 24.98
CA PRO A 25 -0.43 -0.33 25.57
C PRO A 25 -0.57 -1.45 24.51
N GLU A 26 -0.15 -2.65 24.87
CA GLU A 26 -0.12 -3.80 23.96
C GLU A 26 -1.50 -4.11 23.34
N HIS A 27 -2.57 -4.04 24.15
CA HIS A 27 -3.93 -4.31 23.70
C HIS A 27 -4.41 -3.35 22.60
N SER A 28 -3.86 -2.14 22.49
CA SER A 28 -4.22 -1.16 21.47
C SER A 28 -3.27 -1.15 20.26
N ALA A 29 -2.27 -2.01 20.22
CA ALA A 29 -1.33 -2.11 19.10
C ALA A 29 -2.03 -2.35 17.74
N PRO A 30 -3.04 -3.25 17.62
CA PRO A 30 -3.76 -3.46 16.38
C PRO A 30 -4.49 -2.19 15.88
N VAL A 31 -5.06 -1.42 16.80
CA VAL A 31 -5.75 -0.16 16.48
C VAL A 31 -4.77 0.87 15.92
N ARG A 32 -3.62 1.05 16.56
CA ARG A 32 -2.58 1.99 16.12
C ARG A 32 -2.02 1.63 14.75
N LEU A 33 -1.71 0.35 14.54
CA LEU A 33 -1.22 -0.15 13.26
C LEU A 33 -2.26 0.07 12.15
N ASN A 34 -3.52 -0.28 12.43
CA ASN A 34 -4.58 -0.12 11.43
C ASN A 34 -4.85 1.37 11.11
N LEU A 35 -4.74 2.27 12.10
CA LEU A 35 -4.86 3.71 11.89
C LEU A 35 -3.70 4.25 11.03
N ALA A 36 -2.47 3.78 11.27
CA ALA A 36 -1.33 4.13 10.42
C ALA A 36 -1.52 3.66 8.97
N GLN A 37 -2.08 2.46 8.79
CA GLN A 37 -2.42 1.93 7.46
C GLN A 37 -3.60 2.69 6.81
N ALA A 38 -4.50 3.29 7.59
CA ALA A 38 -5.54 4.18 7.07
C ALA A 38 -4.92 5.43 6.42
N LEU A 39 -3.89 6.03 7.04
CA LEU A 39 -3.12 7.13 6.43
C LEU A 39 -2.43 6.71 5.13
N ASN A 40 -1.90 5.47 5.07
CA ASN A 40 -1.36 4.93 3.82
C ASN A 40 -2.44 4.85 2.72
N SER A 41 -3.66 4.38 3.05
CA SER A 41 -4.78 4.35 2.10
C SER A 41 -5.24 5.74 1.68
N LEU A 42 -5.16 6.74 2.57
CA LEU A 42 -5.41 8.14 2.23
C LEU A 42 -4.43 8.63 1.17
N GLY A 43 -3.13 8.30 1.32
CA GLY A 43 -2.11 8.57 0.30
C GLY A 43 -2.47 7.92 -1.04
N GLY A 44 -2.84 6.64 -1.05
CA GLY A 44 -3.30 5.92 -2.24
C GLY A 44 -4.55 6.53 -2.89
N THR A 45 -5.44 7.12 -2.10
CA THR A 45 -6.64 7.82 -2.59
C THR A 45 -6.30 9.16 -3.22
N ILE A 46 -5.39 9.93 -2.61
CA ILE A 46 -5.04 11.28 -3.06
C ILE A 46 -4.03 11.26 -4.23
N ALA A 47 -3.11 10.29 -4.24
CA ALA A 47 -2.04 10.23 -5.23
C ALA A 47 -2.51 10.25 -6.69
N PRO A 48 -3.55 9.52 -7.12
CA PRO A 48 -4.05 9.58 -8.49
C PRO A 48 -4.59 10.97 -8.86
N TRP A 49 -5.20 11.69 -7.92
CA TRP A 49 -5.70 13.05 -8.14
C TRP A 49 -4.57 14.03 -8.36
N VAL A 50 -3.55 13.95 -7.51
CA VAL A 50 -2.35 14.79 -7.63
C VAL A 50 -1.62 14.47 -8.93
N ALA A 51 -1.41 13.19 -9.22
CA ALA A 51 -0.80 12.76 -10.47
C ALA A 51 -1.60 13.22 -11.68
N GLY A 52 -2.92 13.08 -11.67
CA GLY A 52 -3.81 13.55 -12.73
C GLY A 52 -3.72 15.05 -12.95
N ALA A 53 -3.69 15.85 -11.87
CA ALA A 53 -3.62 17.30 -11.95
C ALA A 53 -2.27 17.79 -12.50
N PHE A 54 -1.17 17.12 -12.21
CA PHE A 54 0.18 17.57 -12.58
C PHE A 54 0.74 16.86 -13.81
N ILE A 55 0.38 15.58 -14.04
CA ILE A 55 0.97 14.77 -15.11
C ILE A 55 0.08 14.77 -16.36
N LEU A 56 -1.24 14.68 -16.19
CA LEU A 56 -2.21 14.57 -17.28
C LEU A 56 -2.64 15.92 -17.89
N THR A 57 -2.11 17.04 -17.41
CA THR A 57 -2.33 18.37 -18.01
C THR A 57 -1.65 18.49 -19.39
N SER A 58 -0.61 17.71 -19.66
CA SER A 58 -0.05 17.57 -21.00
C SER A 58 -0.89 16.55 -21.78
N LYS A 59 -1.39 16.93 -22.96
CA LYS A 59 -2.06 16.03 -23.88
C LYS A 59 -1.13 14.89 -24.24
N LEU A 60 -1.23 13.78 -23.51
CA LEU A 60 -0.50 12.57 -23.84
C LEU A 60 -1.05 12.05 -25.17
N THR A 61 -0.20 12.02 -26.19
CA THR A 61 -0.55 11.41 -27.48
C THR A 61 -0.57 9.89 -27.29
N ASP A 62 -1.52 9.23 -27.97
CA ASP A 62 -1.63 7.76 -27.91
C ASP A 62 -0.27 7.12 -28.28
N PRO A 63 0.27 6.23 -27.44
CA PRO A 63 1.53 5.54 -27.70
C PRO A 63 1.58 4.84 -29.07
N ALA A 64 0.42 4.35 -29.56
CA ALA A 64 0.32 3.73 -30.88
C ALA A 64 0.51 4.72 -32.03
N ILE A 65 0.19 5.99 -31.82
CA ILE A 65 0.44 7.08 -32.81
C ILE A 65 1.92 7.44 -32.75
N VAL A 66 2.48 7.62 -31.54
CA VAL A 66 3.89 7.97 -31.34
C VAL A 66 4.82 6.90 -31.94
N ALA A 67 4.45 5.62 -31.81
CA ALA A 67 5.26 4.51 -32.35
C ALA A 67 5.40 4.55 -33.90
N LYS A 68 4.49 5.26 -34.59
CA LYS A 68 4.53 5.41 -36.06
C LYS A 68 5.28 6.67 -36.52
N GLU A 69 5.67 7.52 -35.59
CA GLU A 69 6.41 8.75 -35.87
C GLU A 69 7.90 8.47 -36.11
N SER A 70 8.60 9.48 -36.65
CA SER A 70 10.05 9.40 -36.85
C SER A 70 10.81 9.22 -35.52
N PRO A 71 12.00 8.60 -35.52
CA PRO A 71 12.79 8.42 -34.29
C PRO A 71 13.07 9.73 -33.53
N ALA A 72 13.23 10.84 -34.28
CA ALA A 72 13.41 12.17 -33.69
C ALA A 72 12.15 12.67 -32.98
N ALA A 73 10.95 12.43 -33.52
CA ALA A 73 9.69 12.79 -32.91
C ALA A 73 9.39 11.92 -31.68
N GLN A 74 9.70 10.62 -31.73
CA GLN A 74 9.60 9.73 -30.57
C GLN A 74 10.51 10.20 -29.42
N HIS A 75 11.74 10.57 -29.70
CA HIS A 75 12.67 11.09 -28.70
C HIS A 75 12.20 12.43 -28.11
N ALA A 76 11.70 13.35 -28.94
CA ALA A 76 11.13 14.62 -28.48
C ALA A 76 9.90 14.39 -27.57
N TYR A 77 9.04 13.44 -27.91
CA TYR A 77 7.90 13.05 -27.08
C TYR A 77 8.33 12.47 -25.72
N GLN A 78 9.33 11.58 -25.71
CA GLN A 78 9.89 11.03 -24.46
C GLN A 78 10.48 12.13 -23.56
N LEU A 79 11.19 13.10 -24.14
CA LEU A 79 11.72 14.25 -23.39
C LEU A 79 10.59 15.08 -22.79
N THR A 80 9.49 15.29 -23.52
CA THR A 80 8.33 16.04 -23.05
C THR A 80 7.68 15.33 -21.84
N ILE A 81 7.45 14.01 -21.95
CA ILE A 81 6.90 13.22 -20.82
C ILE A 81 7.85 13.29 -19.62
N THR A 82 9.14 13.09 -19.83
CA THR A 82 10.15 13.14 -18.76
C THR A 82 10.16 14.49 -18.05
N ASN A 83 10.06 15.58 -18.79
CA ASN A 83 9.98 16.92 -18.21
C ASN A 83 8.68 17.16 -17.43
N THR A 84 7.57 16.59 -17.89
CA THR A 84 6.27 16.71 -17.19
C THR A 84 6.31 16.04 -15.80
N VAL A 85 6.96 14.90 -15.66
CA VAL A 85 7.06 14.20 -14.37
C VAL A 85 8.15 14.75 -13.46
N ARG A 86 9.10 15.51 -14.00
CA ARG A 86 10.24 16.04 -13.24
C ARG A 86 9.83 16.91 -12.04
N MET A 87 8.89 17.84 -12.25
CA MET A 87 8.42 18.73 -11.18
C MET A 87 7.67 17.99 -10.06
N PRO A 88 6.71 17.12 -10.33
CA PRO A 88 6.10 16.29 -9.30
C PRO A 88 7.12 15.50 -8.48
N TYR A 89 8.12 14.88 -9.12
CA TYR A 89 9.17 14.13 -8.41
C TYR A 89 10.03 15.02 -7.52
N ILE A 90 10.38 16.25 -7.95
CA ILE A 90 11.12 17.21 -7.13
C ILE A 90 10.29 17.61 -5.90
N VAL A 91 9.00 17.88 -6.07
CA VAL A 91 8.10 18.23 -4.95
C VAL A 91 8.00 17.08 -3.95
N ILE A 92 7.85 15.84 -4.42
CA ILE A 92 7.82 14.65 -3.56
C ILE A 92 9.16 14.49 -2.82
N ALA A 93 10.29 14.60 -3.53
CA ALA A 93 11.62 14.49 -2.93
C ALA A 93 11.82 15.55 -1.83
N PHE A 94 11.43 16.79 -2.09
CA PHE A 94 11.51 17.87 -1.11
C PHE A 94 10.60 17.62 0.11
N GLY A 95 9.39 17.13 -0.12
CA GLY A 95 8.48 16.71 0.96
C GLY A 95 9.07 15.60 1.84
N LEU A 96 9.71 14.60 1.21
CA LEU A 96 10.40 13.53 1.94
C LEU A 96 11.59 14.04 2.75
N VAL A 97 12.36 14.99 2.23
CA VAL A 97 13.46 15.64 2.96
C VAL A 97 12.92 16.38 4.17
N ILE A 98 11.85 17.17 4.01
CA ILE A 98 11.21 17.90 5.12
C ILE A 98 10.72 16.90 6.18
N LEU A 99 10.07 15.81 5.77
CA LEU A 99 9.60 14.78 6.68
C LEU A 99 10.77 14.12 7.42
N GLY A 100 11.87 13.80 6.72
CA GLY A 100 13.09 13.25 7.32
C GLY A 100 13.67 14.20 8.38
N ILE A 101 13.78 15.49 8.07
CA ILE A 101 14.24 16.50 9.03
C ILE A 101 13.27 16.60 10.22
N ALA A 102 11.96 16.62 9.99
CA ALA A 102 10.97 16.66 11.04
C ALA A 102 11.10 15.45 12.00
N ILE A 103 11.29 14.25 11.47
CA ILE A 103 11.53 13.03 12.27
C ILE A 103 12.84 13.16 13.06
N MET A 104 13.91 13.65 12.46
CA MET A 104 15.20 13.84 13.15
C MET A 104 15.11 14.86 14.29
N LEU A 105 14.28 15.90 14.15
CA LEU A 105 14.06 16.90 15.18
C LEU A 105 13.09 16.46 16.28
N THR A 106 12.31 15.41 16.03
CA THR A 106 11.35 14.87 17.01
C THR A 106 12.10 13.98 18.00
N HIS A 107 11.92 14.24 19.28
CA HIS A 107 12.40 13.32 20.33
C HIS A 107 11.58 12.05 20.32
N LEU A 108 12.04 11.05 19.58
CA LEU A 108 11.43 9.74 19.60
C LEU A 108 11.74 9.05 20.94
N PRO A 109 10.74 8.56 21.69
CA PRO A 109 10.98 7.88 22.94
C PRO A 109 11.85 6.64 22.72
N HIS A 110 12.90 6.48 23.52
CA HIS A 110 13.73 5.28 23.50
C HIS A 110 12.89 4.09 23.92
N ILE A 111 12.90 3.04 23.10
CA ILE A 111 12.16 1.80 23.37
C ILE A 111 12.96 1.01 24.40
N THR A 112 12.58 1.12 25.67
CA THR A 112 13.18 0.38 26.78
C THR A 112 12.88 -1.11 26.72
N ALA A 113 11.80 -1.52 26.05
CA ALA A 113 11.44 -2.93 25.88
C ALA A 113 12.54 -3.78 25.23
N THR A 114 13.41 -3.18 24.40
CA THR A 114 14.58 -3.87 23.83
C THR A 114 15.76 -3.90 24.79
N GLN A 115 15.80 -3.05 25.80
CA GLN A 115 16.89 -3.00 26.79
C GLN A 115 16.74 -4.05 27.90
N GLU A 116 15.53 -4.56 28.15
CA GLU A 116 15.29 -5.66 29.09
C GLU A 116 15.62 -7.04 28.48
N PHE A 117 15.79 -7.09 27.16
CA PHE A 117 16.26 -8.29 26.47
C PHE A 117 17.76 -8.45 26.75
N ARG A 118 18.08 -9.19 27.80
CA ARG A 118 19.48 -9.62 28.13
C ARG A 118 19.66 -11.02 27.53
N PRO A 119 20.48 -11.18 26.48
CA PRO A 119 20.92 -12.51 26.05
C PRO A 119 21.66 -13.19 27.21
N GLY A 120 21.23 -14.35 27.61
CA GLY A 120 21.97 -15.14 28.63
C GLY A 120 21.21 -15.47 29.92
N ARG A 121 19.94 -15.10 30.10
CA ARG A 121 19.09 -15.58 31.20
C ARG A 121 17.92 -16.37 30.60
N GLU A 122 17.60 -17.53 31.11
CA GLU A 122 16.51 -18.49 30.75
C GLU A 122 15.94 -18.44 29.31
N GLY A 123 16.18 -17.36 28.54
CA GLY A 123 15.82 -17.14 27.14
C GLY A 123 16.78 -17.77 26.11
N ASP A 124 17.98 -18.21 26.49
CA ASP A 124 18.96 -18.74 25.53
C ASP A 124 18.47 -20.00 24.80
N ALA A 125 17.67 -20.81 25.45
CA ALA A 125 17.03 -21.96 24.81
C ALA A 125 15.98 -21.56 23.75
N LEU A 126 15.39 -20.38 23.88
CA LEU A 126 14.43 -19.84 22.90
C LEU A 126 15.14 -19.16 21.74
N LEU A 127 16.31 -18.53 21.99
CA LEU A 127 17.12 -17.86 20.97
C LEU A 127 17.78 -18.83 19.98
N ASN A 128 18.05 -20.06 20.40
CA ASN A 128 18.58 -21.12 19.54
C ASN A 128 17.53 -21.79 18.64
N ARG A 129 16.27 -21.43 18.78
CA ARG A 129 15.22 -21.94 17.87
C ARG A 129 15.16 -21.10 16.61
N SER A 130 15.19 -21.75 15.46
CA SER A 130 14.94 -21.10 14.17
C SER A 130 13.62 -20.33 14.20
N ILE A 131 13.60 -19.13 13.59
CA ILE A 131 12.38 -18.31 13.43
C ILE A 131 11.24 -19.15 12.81
N TRP A 132 11.56 -20.08 11.93
CA TRP A 132 10.62 -20.98 11.28
C TRP A 132 9.94 -21.97 12.23
N SER A 133 10.46 -22.18 13.43
CA SER A 133 9.82 -23.05 14.45
C SER A 133 8.63 -22.38 15.13
N TYR A 134 8.48 -21.07 15.00
CA TYR A 134 7.37 -20.32 15.58
C TYR A 134 6.20 -20.25 14.60
N ARG A 135 5.21 -21.12 14.79
CA ARG A 135 4.03 -21.22 13.92
C ARG A 135 3.31 -19.89 13.71
N HIS A 136 3.22 -19.06 14.75
CA HIS A 136 2.59 -17.74 14.68
C HIS A 136 3.34 -16.79 13.73
N THR A 137 4.67 -16.83 13.73
CA THR A 137 5.50 -16.00 12.83
C THR A 137 5.32 -16.44 11.38
N VAL A 138 5.35 -17.74 11.12
CA VAL A 138 5.18 -18.29 9.76
C VAL A 138 3.78 -18.00 9.23
N LEU A 139 2.74 -18.26 10.03
CA LEU A 139 1.35 -17.97 9.63
C LEU A 139 1.10 -16.47 9.48
N GLY A 140 1.71 -15.64 10.33
CA GLY A 140 1.63 -14.19 10.19
C GLY A 140 2.31 -13.68 8.91
N ALA A 141 3.49 -14.18 8.58
CA ALA A 141 4.20 -13.85 7.35
C ALA A 141 3.40 -14.29 6.10
N LEU A 142 2.85 -15.50 6.11
CA LEU A 142 1.98 -15.98 5.04
C LEU A 142 0.71 -15.13 4.91
N GLY A 143 0.10 -14.76 6.02
CA GLY A 143 -1.07 -13.88 6.05
C GLY A 143 -0.79 -12.51 5.44
N ILE A 144 0.34 -11.89 5.79
CA ILE A 144 0.78 -10.61 5.20
C ILE A 144 1.06 -10.77 3.72
N PHE A 145 1.77 -11.82 3.31
CA PHE A 145 2.07 -12.11 1.91
C PHE A 145 0.79 -12.20 1.06
N LEU A 146 -0.18 -13.00 1.50
CA LEU A 146 -1.45 -13.16 0.79
C LEU A 146 -2.25 -11.86 0.78
N TYR A 147 -2.30 -11.14 1.90
CA TYR A 147 -3.02 -9.88 2.02
C TYR A 147 -2.45 -8.81 1.08
N VAL A 148 -1.15 -8.54 1.17
CA VAL A 148 -0.49 -7.50 0.34
C VAL A 148 -0.54 -7.89 -1.13
N GLY A 149 -0.30 -9.17 -1.46
CA GLY A 149 -0.41 -9.67 -2.83
C GLY A 149 -1.80 -9.44 -3.42
N THR A 150 -2.85 -9.70 -2.64
CA THR A 150 -4.24 -9.45 -3.08
C THR A 150 -4.54 -7.96 -3.17
N GLU A 151 -4.15 -7.16 -2.18
CA GLU A 151 -4.41 -5.71 -2.15
C GLU A 151 -3.78 -5.00 -3.37
N VAL A 152 -2.50 -5.25 -3.62
CA VAL A 152 -1.77 -4.63 -4.74
C VAL A 152 -2.21 -5.25 -6.07
N GLY A 153 -2.38 -6.57 -6.12
CA GLY A 153 -2.81 -7.28 -7.32
C GLY A 153 -4.18 -6.79 -7.82
N LEU A 154 -5.15 -6.68 -6.92
CA LEU A 154 -6.47 -6.14 -7.29
C LEU A 154 -6.37 -4.70 -7.79
N ALA A 155 -5.66 -3.82 -7.08
CA ALA A 155 -5.54 -2.42 -7.47
C ALA A 155 -4.90 -2.24 -8.85
N THR A 156 -3.87 -3.05 -9.18
CA THR A 156 -3.18 -2.95 -10.47
C THR A 156 -3.96 -3.58 -11.61
N GLN A 157 -4.64 -4.70 -11.39
CA GLN A 157 -5.39 -5.41 -12.43
C GLN A 157 -6.77 -4.81 -12.70
N MET A 158 -7.31 -4.06 -11.76
CA MET A 158 -8.67 -3.54 -11.82
C MET A 158 -8.88 -2.60 -13.04
N VAL A 159 -7.89 -1.74 -13.36
CA VAL A 159 -7.96 -0.88 -14.54
C VAL A 159 -7.99 -1.72 -15.81
N LEU A 160 -7.11 -2.70 -15.92
CA LEU A 160 -7.05 -3.59 -17.09
C LEU A 160 -8.34 -4.39 -17.24
N TYR A 161 -8.85 -4.95 -16.15
CA TYR A 161 -10.09 -5.73 -16.14
C TYR A 161 -11.30 -4.92 -16.64
N PHE A 162 -11.46 -3.68 -16.17
CA PHE A 162 -12.58 -2.82 -16.58
C PHE A 162 -12.42 -2.22 -17.98
N SER A 163 -11.19 -2.09 -18.49
CA SER A 163 -10.92 -1.56 -19.83
C SER A 163 -10.87 -2.65 -20.91
N ASP A 164 -10.79 -3.93 -20.53
CA ASP A 164 -10.72 -5.04 -21.48
C ASP A 164 -12.12 -5.50 -21.90
N SER A 165 -12.40 -5.39 -23.21
CA SER A 165 -13.67 -5.80 -23.80
C SER A 165 -13.84 -7.33 -23.87
N LEU A 166 -12.78 -8.11 -23.72
CA LEU A 166 -12.80 -9.57 -23.90
C LEU A 166 -13.19 -10.31 -22.61
N HIS A 167 -12.92 -9.73 -21.43
CA HIS A 167 -13.06 -10.44 -20.16
C HIS A 167 -14.18 -9.87 -19.26
N GLY A 168 -14.70 -8.67 -19.55
CA GLY A 168 -15.59 -7.95 -18.63
C GLY A 168 -17.08 -8.14 -18.82
N GLY A 169 -17.57 -8.82 -19.87
CA GLY A 169 -19.03 -8.92 -20.15
C GLY A 169 -19.78 -7.58 -20.14
N LEU A 170 -19.18 -6.55 -19.59
CA LEU A 170 -19.58 -5.15 -19.57
C LEU A 170 -18.93 -4.47 -20.78
N ASN A 171 -19.62 -3.52 -21.37
CA ASN A 171 -19.01 -2.64 -22.37
C ASN A 171 -17.69 -2.11 -21.79
N ALA A 172 -16.57 -2.33 -22.50
CA ALA A 172 -15.26 -1.87 -22.07
C ALA A 172 -15.33 -0.40 -21.64
N LEU A 173 -14.95 -0.14 -20.42
CA LEU A 173 -14.93 1.22 -19.90
C LEU A 173 -13.72 1.96 -20.46
N SER A 174 -13.87 3.24 -20.73
CA SER A 174 -12.71 4.06 -21.07
C SER A 174 -11.71 4.09 -19.89
N ILE A 175 -10.43 4.11 -20.18
CA ILE A 175 -9.37 4.13 -19.17
C ILE A 175 -9.61 5.17 -18.05
N PRO A 176 -10.03 6.43 -18.36
CA PRO A 176 -10.31 7.41 -17.30
C PRO A 176 -11.47 7.03 -16.37
N VAL A 177 -12.43 6.24 -16.85
CA VAL A 177 -13.53 5.74 -16.01
C VAL A 177 -13.05 4.58 -15.15
N ALA A 178 -12.27 3.66 -15.72
CA ALA A 178 -11.67 2.55 -14.99
C ALA A 178 -10.75 3.05 -13.85
N GLU A 179 -9.94 4.07 -14.10
CA GLU A 179 -9.09 4.71 -13.07
C GLU A 179 -9.92 5.31 -11.91
N LYS A 180 -11.09 5.90 -12.19
CA LYS A 180 -11.99 6.39 -11.15
C LYS A 180 -12.53 5.26 -10.25
N LEU A 181 -12.71 4.06 -10.79
CA LEU A 181 -13.14 2.91 -9.99
C LEU A 181 -12.05 2.45 -9.01
N VAL A 182 -10.78 2.52 -9.41
CA VAL A 182 -9.65 2.27 -8.51
C VAL A 182 -9.61 3.28 -7.35
N LEU A 183 -10.01 4.53 -7.61
CA LEU A 183 -10.14 5.52 -6.54
C LEU A 183 -11.16 5.07 -5.48
N TYR A 184 -12.33 4.56 -5.89
CA TYR A 184 -13.32 4.03 -4.95
C TYR A 184 -12.82 2.83 -4.17
N TYR A 185 -11.97 1.99 -4.77
CA TYR A 185 -11.31 0.89 -4.07
C TYR A 185 -10.43 1.40 -2.91
N TRP A 186 -9.57 2.39 -3.16
CA TRP A 186 -8.72 2.97 -2.11
C TRP A 186 -9.51 3.74 -1.06
N LEU A 187 -10.57 4.43 -1.48
CA LEU A 187 -11.49 5.11 -0.56
C LEU A 187 -12.22 4.09 0.34
N GLY A 188 -12.66 2.98 -0.24
CA GLY A 188 -13.25 1.86 0.52
C GLY A 188 -12.26 1.27 1.53
N ALA A 189 -10.99 1.09 1.13
CA ALA A 189 -9.93 0.64 2.03
C ALA A 189 -9.68 1.63 3.17
N LEU A 190 -9.66 2.93 2.89
CA LEU A 190 -9.54 3.98 3.91
C LEU A 190 -10.68 3.92 4.92
N ILE A 191 -11.93 3.92 4.43
CA ILE A 191 -13.12 3.86 5.27
C ILE A 191 -13.13 2.58 6.10
N GLY A 192 -12.85 1.43 5.48
CA GLY A 192 -12.77 0.14 6.14
C GLY A 192 -11.73 0.11 7.26
N ARG A 193 -10.56 0.71 7.06
CA ARG A 193 -9.51 0.81 8.08
C ARG A 193 -9.89 1.74 9.22
N LEU A 194 -10.52 2.89 8.94
CA LEU A 194 -11.02 3.79 9.98
C LEU A 194 -12.10 3.13 10.83
N LEU A 195 -13.10 2.52 10.19
CA LEU A 195 -14.16 1.78 10.89
C LEU A 195 -13.59 0.57 11.63
N GLY A 196 -12.67 -0.18 11.02
CA GLY A 196 -11.99 -1.30 11.65
C GLY A 196 -11.21 -0.88 12.90
N SER A 197 -10.49 0.25 12.85
CA SER A 197 -9.82 0.80 14.02
C SER A 197 -10.79 1.09 15.16
N TRP A 198 -11.91 1.71 14.85
CA TRP A 198 -12.95 1.99 15.85
C TRP A 198 -13.59 0.70 16.42
N ILE A 199 -13.89 -0.27 15.57
CA ILE A 199 -14.48 -1.55 16.00
C ILE A 199 -13.48 -2.34 16.88
N MET A 200 -12.20 -2.34 16.54
CA MET A 200 -11.14 -3.02 17.30
C MET A 200 -10.92 -2.44 18.70
N THR A 201 -11.42 -1.25 19.00
CA THR A 201 -11.43 -0.74 20.40
C THR A 201 -12.38 -1.52 21.29
N ARG A 202 -13.38 -2.21 20.72
CA ARG A 202 -14.43 -2.93 21.46
C ARG A 202 -14.41 -4.44 21.26
N PHE A 203 -13.84 -4.91 20.16
CA PHE A 203 -13.83 -6.32 19.79
C PHE A 203 -12.39 -6.83 19.64
N ASN A 204 -12.22 -8.13 19.88
CA ASN A 204 -10.92 -8.78 19.70
C ASN A 204 -10.50 -8.77 18.22
N ALA A 205 -9.31 -8.23 17.94
CA ALA A 205 -8.79 -8.08 16.58
C ALA A 205 -8.71 -9.41 15.80
N GLY A 206 -8.36 -10.52 16.49
CA GLY A 206 -8.26 -11.84 15.84
C GLY A 206 -9.63 -12.37 15.38
N LYS A 207 -10.68 -12.18 16.18
CA LYS A 207 -12.04 -12.57 15.79
C LYS A 207 -12.54 -11.71 14.62
N LEU A 208 -12.26 -10.43 14.67
CA LEU A 208 -12.63 -9.49 13.62
C LEU A 208 -11.95 -9.83 12.29
N LEU A 209 -10.65 -10.16 12.33
CA LEU A 209 -9.90 -10.61 11.17
C LEU A 209 -10.53 -11.86 10.54
N GLY A 210 -10.92 -12.84 11.35
CA GLY A 210 -11.59 -14.06 10.87
C GLY A 210 -12.93 -13.74 10.18
N ILE A 211 -13.76 -12.88 10.78
CA ILE A 211 -15.05 -12.47 10.20
C ILE A 211 -14.86 -11.75 8.88
N PHE A 212 -13.96 -10.77 8.82
CA PHE A 212 -13.70 -10.03 7.58
C PHE A 212 -13.08 -10.92 6.49
N GLY A 213 -12.22 -11.88 6.88
CA GLY A 213 -11.68 -12.85 5.94
C GLY A 213 -12.78 -13.73 5.32
N LEU A 214 -13.75 -14.18 6.12
CA LEU A 214 -14.90 -14.94 5.62
C LEU A 214 -15.81 -14.11 4.71
N ILE A 215 -16.08 -12.85 5.07
CA ILE A 215 -16.88 -11.94 4.24
C ILE A 215 -16.15 -11.71 2.89
N ALA A 216 -14.84 -11.42 2.92
CA ALA A 216 -14.07 -11.22 1.70
C ALA A 216 -14.06 -12.46 0.80
N ALA A 217 -13.84 -13.65 1.37
CA ALA A 217 -13.89 -14.91 0.63
C ALA A 217 -15.28 -15.14 0.00
N SER A 218 -16.36 -14.87 0.76
CA SER A 218 -17.73 -14.99 0.24
C SER A 218 -18.01 -14.04 -0.91
N LEU A 219 -17.54 -12.79 -0.84
CA LEU A 219 -17.71 -11.81 -1.91
C LEU A 219 -16.95 -12.22 -3.18
N VAL A 220 -15.74 -12.78 -3.04
CA VAL A 220 -14.98 -13.31 -4.18
C VAL A 220 -15.72 -14.47 -4.84
N VAL A 221 -16.24 -15.41 -4.04
CA VAL A 221 -17.03 -16.53 -4.56
C VAL A 221 -18.27 -16.01 -5.31
N VAL A 222 -19.03 -15.09 -4.71
CA VAL A 222 -20.20 -14.49 -5.37
C VAL A 222 -19.80 -13.80 -6.68
N SER A 223 -18.68 -13.08 -6.69
CA SER A 223 -18.16 -12.42 -7.91
C SER A 223 -17.86 -13.41 -9.04
N ILE A 224 -17.31 -14.60 -8.73
CA ILE A 224 -17.03 -15.63 -9.72
C ILE A 224 -18.31 -16.22 -10.35
N PHE A 225 -19.35 -16.37 -9.54
CA PHE A 225 -20.63 -16.97 -10.01
C PHE A 225 -21.67 -15.96 -10.48
N SER A 226 -21.38 -14.66 -10.42
CA SER A 226 -22.32 -13.61 -10.85
C SER A 226 -22.23 -13.24 -12.34
N HIS A 227 -21.50 -14.04 -13.12
CA HIS A 227 -21.40 -13.90 -14.59
C HIS A 227 -22.43 -14.75 -15.31
#